data_1209072c2ea501ae93832396e9788d2f
#
_entry.id   1209072c2ea501ae93832396e9788d2f
#
_cell.length_a   1.000
_cell.length_b   1.000
_cell.length_c   1.000
_cell.angle_alpha   90.00
_cell.angle_beta   90.00
_cell.angle_gamma   90.00
#
_symmetry.space_group_name_H-M   'P 1'
#
loop_
_entity.id
_entity.type
_entity.pdbx_description
1 polymer ?
#
loop_
_entity_poly.entity_id
_entity_poly.type
_entity_poly.pdbx_seq_one_letter_code
_entity_poly.pdbx_strand_id
1 'polypeptide(L)'
;MISGAGSDVAEQTRRHKTKLDLLFTMSYTLHDAMLDEGYEAMYRELYPEHRAQAIEEFTSERLQSYYLQNPDVAVKGALSFKEASALLEHGHASACVVFAATSVEQFLKAALLRPVVFGLIHVESLATLIVDIVTDQNGGMERYKKLLSGLFKHLADIELTSVRREGAPKPLLEEIAALQKLRNAIVHRGEQATAPDGEQALAVANAVYSQVFVRLLAALGLRTIKGVRIVAE
;
A
#
# COMPACT_ATOMS: atom_id res chain seq x y z
N MET A 1 -39.01 63.70 -30.23
CA MET A 1 -37.56 63.95 -30.35
C MET A 1 -36.83 63.27 -29.19
N ILE A 2 -36.49 62.00 -29.34
CA ILE A 2 -35.51 61.33 -28.50
C ILE A 2 -34.85 60.27 -29.39
N SER A 3 -33.82 60.67 -30.13
CA SER A 3 -33.01 59.77 -30.96
C SER A 3 -31.58 60.31 -30.97
N GLY A 4 -30.74 59.87 -30.08
CA GLY A 4 -29.37 60.32 -30.02
C GLY A 4 -28.43 59.66 -29.01
N ALA A 5 -28.96 58.87 -28.07
CA ALA A 5 -28.13 58.31 -26.98
C ALA A 5 -27.60 56.88 -27.19
N GLY A 6 -28.04 56.21 -28.24
CA GLY A 6 -27.67 54.81 -28.47
C GLY A 6 -26.38 54.57 -29.27
N SER A 7 -25.95 55.58 -30.07
CA SER A 7 -24.76 55.45 -30.94
C SER A 7 -23.44 55.65 -30.19
N ASP A 8 -23.43 56.51 -29.19
CA ASP A 8 -22.21 56.88 -28.46
C ASP A 8 -21.69 55.77 -27.53
N VAL A 9 -22.62 55.03 -26.89
CA VAL A 9 -22.27 53.90 -26.00
C VAL A 9 -21.71 52.73 -26.81
N ALA A 10 -22.26 52.44 -27.96
CA ALA A 10 -21.78 51.36 -28.84
C ALA A 10 -20.38 51.67 -29.42
N GLU A 11 -20.09 52.93 -29.70
CA GLU A 11 -18.79 53.36 -30.23
C GLU A 11 -17.73 53.39 -29.11
N GLN A 12 -18.08 53.81 -27.91
CA GLN A 12 -17.18 53.72 -26.73
C GLN A 12 -16.86 52.27 -26.36
N THR A 13 -17.82 51.37 -26.40
CA THR A 13 -17.62 49.95 -26.12
C THR A 13 -16.74 49.30 -27.20
N ARG A 14 -16.89 49.68 -28.45
CA ARG A 14 -16.01 49.22 -29.53
C ARG A 14 -14.58 49.72 -29.36
N ARG A 15 -14.38 51.00 -29.02
CA ARG A 15 -13.03 51.55 -28.78
C ARG A 15 -12.36 50.95 -27.55
N HIS A 16 -13.10 50.58 -26.49
CA HIS A 16 -12.55 49.90 -25.35
C HIS A 16 -12.13 48.47 -25.70
N LYS A 17 -12.96 47.75 -26.47
CA LYS A 17 -12.63 46.38 -26.91
C LYS A 17 -11.39 46.34 -27.79
N THR A 18 -11.28 47.27 -28.75
CA THR A 18 -10.10 47.39 -29.62
C THR A 18 -8.84 47.78 -28.87
N LYS A 19 -8.96 48.58 -27.79
CA LYS A 19 -7.83 48.95 -26.93
C LYS A 19 -7.38 47.83 -25.99
N LEU A 20 -8.32 47.01 -25.50
CA LEU A 20 -8.02 45.80 -24.79
C LEU A 20 -7.37 44.74 -25.68
N ASP A 21 -7.89 44.55 -26.90
CA ASP A 21 -7.30 43.61 -27.88
C ASP A 21 -5.89 44.05 -28.31
N LEU A 22 -5.63 45.38 -28.41
CA LEU A 22 -4.29 45.94 -28.70
C LEU A 22 -3.33 45.87 -27.50
N LEU A 23 -3.82 45.89 -26.28
CA LEU A 23 -3.01 45.67 -25.05
C LEU A 23 -2.65 44.19 -24.89
N PHE A 24 -3.49 43.27 -25.37
CA PHE A 24 -3.19 41.84 -25.39
C PHE A 24 -2.27 41.42 -26.55
N THR A 25 -2.12 42.24 -27.58
CA THR A 25 -1.15 42.05 -28.67
C THR A 25 0.18 42.77 -28.42
N MET A 26 0.50 43.12 -27.18
CA MET A 26 1.82 43.61 -26.82
C MET A 26 2.85 42.51 -26.99
N SER A 27 3.39 42.54 -28.20
CA SER A 27 4.72 42.06 -28.59
C SER A 27 5.15 40.74 -27.95
N TYR A 28 4.45 39.67 -28.26
CA TYR A 28 5.01 38.32 -28.18
C TYR A 28 6.16 38.30 -29.22
N THR A 29 7.36 38.38 -28.73
CA THR A 29 8.56 38.44 -29.59
C THR A 29 8.98 37.03 -30.00
N LEU A 30 9.80 36.91 -31.03
CA LEU A 30 10.42 35.65 -31.40
C LEU A 30 11.20 35.06 -30.22
N HIS A 31 11.75 35.88 -29.34
CA HIS A 31 12.44 35.48 -28.15
C HIS A 31 11.48 34.83 -27.12
N ASP A 32 10.29 35.43 -26.93
CA ASP A 32 9.27 34.86 -26.03
C ASP A 32 8.77 33.53 -26.57
N ALA A 33 8.58 33.38 -27.87
CA ALA A 33 8.22 32.13 -28.52
C ALA A 33 9.29 31.03 -28.31
N MET A 34 10.57 31.38 -28.43
CA MET A 34 11.68 30.44 -28.18
C MET A 34 11.78 30.03 -26.69
N LEU A 35 11.51 30.96 -25.77
CA LEU A 35 11.47 30.66 -24.35
C LEU A 35 10.30 29.74 -24.02
N ASP A 36 9.10 30.01 -24.52
CA ASP A 36 7.92 29.17 -24.31
C ASP A 36 8.13 27.76 -24.88
N GLU A 37 8.72 27.66 -26.10
CA GLU A 37 9.05 26.34 -26.67
C GLU A 37 10.11 25.62 -25.86
N GLY A 38 11.10 26.32 -25.31
CA GLY A 38 12.09 25.78 -24.39
C GLY A 38 11.45 25.28 -23.05
N TYR A 39 10.54 26.07 -22.47
CA TYR A 39 9.80 25.67 -21.27
C TYR A 39 8.88 24.51 -21.56
N GLU A 40 8.18 24.48 -22.69
CA GLU A 40 7.34 23.33 -23.04
C GLU A 40 8.15 22.05 -23.27
N ALA A 41 9.32 22.15 -23.91
CA ALA A 41 10.21 21.00 -24.12
C ALA A 41 10.72 20.48 -22.79
N MET A 42 11.21 21.34 -21.90
CA MET A 42 11.65 21.01 -20.56
C MET A 42 10.51 20.39 -19.73
N TYR A 43 9.29 20.95 -19.82
CA TYR A 43 8.12 20.43 -19.11
C TYR A 43 7.72 19.04 -19.60
N ARG A 44 7.76 18.78 -20.92
CA ARG A 44 7.49 17.46 -21.50
C ARG A 44 8.51 16.40 -21.08
N GLU A 45 9.77 16.80 -20.90
CA GLU A 45 10.85 15.91 -20.49
C GLU A 45 10.81 15.61 -18.98
N LEU A 46 10.69 16.63 -18.13
CA LEU A 46 10.76 16.50 -16.67
C LEU A 46 9.42 16.16 -16.00
N TYR A 47 8.30 16.56 -16.59
CA TYR A 47 6.98 16.36 -15.99
C TYR A 47 6.61 14.90 -15.71
N PRO A 48 6.89 13.93 -16.62
CA PRO A 48 6.58 12.54 -16.34
C PRO A 48 7.35 11.98 -15.15
N GLU A 49 8.63 12.34 -14.99
CA GLU A 49 9.48 11.91 -13.88
C GLU A 49 9.02 12.54 -12.56
N HIS A 50 8.83 13.85 -12.53
CA HIS A 50 8.34 14.56 -11.35
C HIS A 50 6.95 14.11 -10.92
N ARG A 51 6.06 13.80 -11.89
CA ARG A 51 4.74 13.28 -11.61
C ARG A 51 4.81 11.88 -10.99
N ALA A 52 5.64 11.00 -11.52
CA ALA A 52 5.83 9.66 -10.98
C ALA A 52 6.37 9.71 -9.55
N GLN A 53 7.40 10.53 -9.33
CA GLN A 53 7.98 10.77 -8.02
C GLN A 53 6.95 11.33 -7.02
N ALA A 54 6.17 12.34 -7.40
CA ALA A 54 5.14 12.93 -6.54
C ALA A 54 4.04 11.91 -6.17
N ILE A 55 3.66 11.02 -7.09
CA ILE A 55 2.68 9.96 -6.81
C ILE A 55 3.27 8.94 -5.83
N GLU A 56 4.53 8.57 -6.00
CA GLU A 56 5.22 7.62 -5.12
C GLU A 56 5.38 8.18 -3.71
N GLU A 57 5.88 9.41 -3.57
CA GLU A 57 6.00 10.12 -2.30
C GLU A 57 4.65 10.23 -1.58
N PHE A 58 3.61 10.67 -2.30
CA PHE A 58 2.26 10.80 -1.75
C PHE A 58 1.69 9.44 -1.28
N THR A 59 1.92 8.37 -2.03
CA THR A 59 1.47 7.02 -1.66
C THR A 59 2.19 6.53 -0.40
N SER A 60 3.50 6.74 -0.32
CA SER A 60 4.32 6.37 0.83
C SER A 60 3.93 7.15 2.09
N GLU A 61 3.71 8.46 1.98
CA GLU A 61 3.26 9.33 3.07
C GLU A 61 1.87 8.92 3.61
N ARG A 62 0.93 8.59 2.72
CA ARG A 62 -0.40 8.11 3.12
C ARG A 62 -0.31 6.78 3.87
N LEU A 63 0.52 5.86 3.39
CA LEU A 63 0.72 4.56 4.01
C LEU A 63 1.38 4.72 5.39
N GLN A 64 2.40 5.56 5.48
CA GLN A 64 3.04 5.94 6.75
C GLN A 64 2.02 6.55 7.72
N SER A 65 1.22 7.53 7.26
CA SER A 65 0.17 8.17 8.04
C SER A 65 -0.85 7.15 8.55
N TYR A 66 -1.28 6.19 7.72
CA TYR A 66 -2.19 5.14 8.15
C TYR A 66 -1.62 4.32 9.31
N TYR A 67 -0.36 3.89 9.22
CA TYR A 67 0.26 3.12 10.29
C TYR A 67 0.41 3.94 11.58
N LEU A 68 0.74 5.22 11.50
CA LEU A 68 0.86 6.09 12.67
C LEU A 68 -0.51 6.37 13.33
N GLN A 69 -1.58 6.46 12.55
CA GLN A 69 -2.95 6.58 13.06
C GLN A 69 -3.50 5.25 13.62
N ASN A 70 -2.98 4.11 13.15
CA ASN A 70 -3.37 2.77 13.57
C ASN A 70 -2.17 1.98 14.12
N PRO A 71 -1.50 2.47 15.18
CA PRO A 71 -0.23 1.91 15.65
C PRO A 71 -0.34 0.46 16.14
N ASP A 72 -1.53 0.02 16.49
CA ASP A 72 -1.82 -1.30 17.04
C ASP A 72 -2.36 -2.30 16.00
N VAL A 73 -2.28 -1.98 14.70
CA VAL A 73 -2.81 -2.82 13.60
C VAL A 73 -2.23 -4.23 13.59
N ALA A 74 -1.00 -4.41 14.07
CA ALA A 74 -0.30 -5.70 14.12
C ALA A 74 -0.57 -6.51 15.41
N VAL A 75 -1.21 -5.92 16.42
CA VAL A 75 -1.39 -6.55 17.76
C VAL A 75 -2.11 -7.88 17.67
N LYS A 76 -3.16 -8.00 16.87
CA LYS A 76 -3.92 -9.26 16.73
C LYS A 76 -3.05 -10.40 16.20
N GLY A 77 -2.21 -10.13 15.19
CA GLY A 77 -1.26 -11.12 14.66
C GLY A 77 -0.25 -11.56 15.71
N ALA A 78 0.30 -10.63 16.47
CA ALA A 78 1.27 -10.92 17.54
C ALA A 78 0.64 -11.69 18.70
N LEU A 79 -0.59 -11.40 19.10
CA LEU A 79 -1.31 -12.17 20.12
C LEU A 79 -1.54 -13.62 19.66
N SER A 80 -1.97 -13.83 18.41
CA SER A 80 -2.13 -15.17 17.85
C SER A 80 -0.79 -15.93 17.80
N PHE A 81 0.31 -15.24 17.47
CA PHE A 81 1.64 -15.84 17.51
C PHE A 81 2.06 -16.27 18.92
N LYS A 82 1.84 -15.40 19.90
CA LYS A 82 2.14 -15.69 21.31
C LYS A 82 1.35 -16.90 21.80
N GLU A 83 0.07 -16.97 21.46
CA GLU A 83 -0.78 -18.10 21.81
C GLU A 83 -0.30 -19.40 21.14
N ALA A 84 0.08 -19.33 19.84
CA ALA A 84 0.65 -20.48 19.14
C ALA A 84 1.91 -21.01 19.83
N SER A 85 2.80 -20.12 20.28
CA SER A 85 4.03 -20.50 21.00
C SER A 85 3.71 -21.20 22.31
N ALA A 86 2.81 -20.65 23.12
CA ALA A 86 2.39 -21.26 24.38
C ALA A 86 1.74 -22.65 24.18
N LEU A 87 0.91 -22.80 23.14
CA LEU A 87 0.29 -24.07 22.81
C LEU A 87 1.32 -25.15 22.43
N LEU A 88 2.37 -24.78 21.69
CA LEU A 88 3.44 -25.72 21.36
C LEU A 88 4.23 -26.15 22.58
N GLU A 89 4.58 -25.21 23.47
CA GLU A 89 5.26 -25.50 24.76
C GLU A 89 4.49 -26.47 25.62
N HIS A 90 3.15 -26.45 25.55
CA HIS A 90 2.27 -27.38 26.29
C HIS A 90 1.94 -28.68 25.50
N GLY A 91 2.60 -28.91 24.35
CA GLY A 91 2.42 -30.15 23.57
C GLY A 91 1.19 -30.15 22.64
N HIS A 92 0.52 -29.01 22.46
CA HIS A 92 -0.68 -28.90 21.63
C HIS A 92 -0.35 -28.49 20.18
N ALA A 93 0.41 -29.33 19.47
CA ALA A 93 0.94 -29.02 18.14
C ALA A 93 -0.15 -28.64 17.10
N SER A 94 -1.29 -29.37 17.08
CA SER A 94 -2.38 -29.04 16.14
C SER A 94 -2.99 -27.67 16.41
N ALA A 95 -3.20 -27.31 17.67
CA ALA A 95 -3.69 -25.97 18.03
C ALA A 95 -2.64 -24.89 17.72
N CYS A 96 -1.35 -25.16 17.98
CA CYS A 96 -0.25 -24.28 17.56
C CYS A 96 -0.31 -23.95 16.07
N VAL A 97 -0.44 -24.97 15.21
CA VAL A 97 -0.54 -24.78 13.75
C VAL A 97 -1.71 -23.87 13.38
N VAL A 98 -2.88 -24.06 14.01
CA VAL A 98 -4.07 -23.23 13.74
C VAL A 98 -3.82 -21.77 14.13
N PHE A 99 -3.28 -21.51 15.32
CA PHE A 99 -2.99 -20.15 15.78
C PHE A 99 -1.84 -19.49 15.01
N ALA A 100 -0.80 -20.23 14.62
CA ALA A 100 0.27 -19.73 13.78
C ALA A 100 -0.26 -19.34 12.38
N ALA A 101 -1.13 -20.15 11.77
CA ALA A 101 -1.78 -19.80 10.51
C ALA A 101 -2.67 -18.56 10.66
N THR A 102 -3.40 -18.44 11.78
CA THR A 102 -4.20 -17.24 12.10
C THR A 102 -3.31 -16.00 12.23
N SER A 103 -2.15 -16.12 12.89
CA SER A 103 -1.16 -15.04 12.99
C SER A 103 -0.72 -14.57 11.60
N VAL A 104 -0.34 -15.50 10.71
CA VAL A 104 0.03 -15.20 9.32
C VAL A 104 -1.10 -14.48 8.59
N GLU A 105 -2.34 -14.95 8.69
CA GLU A 105 -3.50 -14.31 8.07
C GLU A 105 -3.72 -12.89 8.59
N GLN A 106 -3.59 -12.65 9.89
CA GLN A 106 -3.73 -11.33 10.50
C GLN A 106 -2.64 -10.37 10.04
N PHE A 107 -1.38 -10.80 9.97
CA PHE A 107 -0.31 -9.98 9.41
C PHE A 107 -0.55 -9.66 7.94
N LEU A 108 -0.92 -10.63 7.12
CA LEU A 108 -1.10 -10.42 5.69
C LEU A 108 -2.34 -9.60 5.37
N LYS A 109 -3.46 -9.80 6.05
CA LYS A 109 -4.71 -9.07 5.78
C LYS A 109 -4.76 -7.74 6.53
N ALA A 110 -4.65 -7.75 7.84
CA ALA A 110 -4.87 -6.57 8.65
C ALA A 110 -3.67 -5.61 8.67
N ALA A 111 -2.45 -6.14 8.75
CA ALA A 111 -1.26 -5.33 8.90
C ALA A 111 -0.58 -4.96 7.57
N LEU A 112 -0.80 -5.71 6.50
CA LEU A 112 -0.16 -5.47 5.21
C LEU A 112 -1.16 -5.07 4.12
N LEU A 113 -2.15 -5.91 3.83
CA LEU A 113 -3.06 -5.65 2.71
C LEU A 113 -3.93 -4.42 2.94
N ARG A 114 -4.50 -4.28 4.12
CA ARG A 114 -5.38 -3.16 4.47
C ARG A 114 -4.66 -1.80 4.37
N PRO A 115 -3.53 -1.56 5.04
CA PRO A 115 -2.80 -0.31 4.93
C PRO A 115 -2.38 0.03 3.50
N VAL A 116 -1.92 -0.97 2.74
CA VAL A 116 -1.49 -0.78 1.35
C VAL A 116 -2.64 -0.34 0.45
N VAL A 117 -3.82 -0.93 0.61
CA VAL A 117 -5.02 -0.48 -0.14
C VAL A 117 -5.38 0.96 0.23
N PHE A 118 -5.30 1.35 1.51
CA PHE A 118 -5.52 2.73 1.95
C PHE A 118 -4.47 3.70 1.39
N GLY A 119 -3.21 3.28 1.25
CA GLY A 119 -2.17 4.08 0.60
C GLY A 119 -2.43 4.33 -0.89
N LEU A 120 -2.98 3.34 -1.59
CA LEU A 120 -3.22 3.41 -3.04
C LEU A 120 -4.52 4.10 -3.42
N ILE A 121 -5.54 4.04 -2.58
CA ILE A 121 -6.88 4.56 -2.89
C ILE A 121 -7.09 5.88 -2.16
N HIS A 122 -7.19 6.96 -2.93
CA HIS A 122 -7.29 8.32 -2.41
C HIS A 122 -8.69 8.69 -1.88
N VAL A 123 -9.70 7.86 -2.13
CA VAL A 123 -11.06 8.04 -1.62
C VAL A 123 -11.30 7.06 -0.49
N GLU A 124 -11.35 7.54 0.75
CA GLU A 124 -11.41 6.72 1.96
C GLU A 124 -12.60 5.74 1.99
N SER A 125 -13.79 6.21 1.59
CA SER A 125 -14.98 5.35 1.52
C SER A 125 -14.82 4.23 0.50
N LEU A 126 -14.13 4.48 -0.62
CA LEU A 126 -13.85 3.48 -1.63
C LEU A 126 -12.75 2.50 -1.16
N ALA A 127 -11.75 3.01 -0.45
CA ALA A 127 -10.70 2.17 0.14
C ALA A 127 -11.30 1.15 1.11
N THR A 128 -12.20 1.58 2.00
CA THR A 128 -12.92 0.69 2.92
C THR A 128 -13.69 -0.39 2.17
N LEU A 129 -14.47 -0.01 1.17
CA LEU A 129 -15.26 -0.96 0.37
C LEU A 129 -14.37 -1.99 -0.34
N ILE A 130 -13.27 -1.57 -0.94
CA ILE A 130 -12.34 -2.47 -1.63
C ILE A 130 -11.64 -3.41 -0.63
N VAL A 131 -11.23 -2.90 0.55
CA VAL A 131 -10.67 -3.73 1.61
C VAL A 131 -11.65 -4.82 2.02
N ASP A 132 -12.90 -4.47 2.28
CA ASP A 132 -13.93 -5.43 2.67
C ASP A 132 -14.15 -6.49 1.58
N ILE A 133 -14.31 -6.08 0.32
CA ILE A 133 -14.44 -7.02 -0.81
C ILE A 133 -13.22 -7.95 -0.93
N VAL A 134 -12.01 -7.42 -0.73
CA VAL A 134 -10.77 -8.19 -0.88
C VAL A 134 -10.55 -9.11 0.32
N THR A 135 -10.91 -8.69 1.53
CA THR A 135 -10.67 -9.46 2.76
C THR A 135 -11.79 -10.45 3.10
N ASP A 136 -13.06 -10.14 2.77
CA ASP A 136 -14.22 -10.98 3.08
C ASP A 136 -14.39 -12.18 2.14
N GLN A 137 -13.83 -12.11 0.95
CA GLN A 137 -13.89 -13.27 0.07
C GLN A 137 -12.99 -14.39 0.61
N ASN A 138 -13.57 -15.56 0.87
CA ASN A 138 -12.93 -16.81 1.30
C ASN A 138 -11.91 -17.36 0.28
N GLY A 139 -11.25 -16.51 -0.46
CA GLY A 139 -10.20 -16.83 -1.41
C GLY A 139 -8.87 -17.01 -0.68
N GLY A 140 -8.27 -18.18 -0.82
CA GLY A 140 -6.94 -18.47 -0.25
C GLY A 140 -5.87 -17.48 -0.75
N MET A 141 -4.71 -17.48 -0.08
CA MET A 141 -3.54 -16.63 -0.33
C MET A 141 -3.14 -16.44 -1.81
N GLU A 142 -3.46 -17.41 -2.67
CA GLU A 142 -3.13 -17.34 -4.09
C GLU A 142 -3.72 -16.11 -4.80
N ARG A 143 -4.89 -15.63 -4.37
CA ARG A 143 -5.50 -14.42 -4.95
C ARG A 143 -4.74 -13.14 -4.59
N TYR A 144 -4.19 -13.08 -3.37
CA TYR A 144 -3.47 -11.89 -2.91
C TYR A 144 -1.99 -11.92 -3.30
N LYS A 145 -1.45 -13.08 -3.67
CA LYS A 145 -0.04 -13.26 -4.00
C LYS A 145 0.45 -12.27 -5.06
N LYS A 146 -0.28 -12.15 -6.17
CA LYS A 146 0.09 -11.22 -7.26
C LYS A 146 0.00 -9.77 -6.81
N LEU A 147 -1.10 -9.42 -6.10
CA LEU A 147 -1.30 -8.07 -5.60
C LEU A 147 -0.20 -7.70 -4.60
N LEU A 148 0.01 -8.51 -3.57
CA LEU A 148 1.04 -8.28 -2.57
C LEU A 148 2.43 -8.23 -3.20
N SER A 149 2.78 -9.14 -4.12
CA SER A 149 4.09 -9.15 -4.78
C SER A 149 4.33 -7.85 -5.56
N GLY A 150 3.34 -7.37 -6.33
CA GLY A 150 3.44 -6.10 -7.05
C GLY A 150 3.62 -4.91 -6.12
N LEU A 151 2.81 -4.85 -5.05
CA LEU A 151 2.83 -3.76 -4.08
C LEU A 151 4.14 -3.70 -3.27
N PHE A 152 4.61 -4.84 -2.77
CA PHE A 152 5.85 -4.89 -1.99
C PHE A 152 7.09 -4.61 -2.83
N LYS A 153 7.08 -5.02 -4.10
CA LYS A 153 8.13 -4.66 -5.04
C LYS A 153 8.18 -3.15 -5.25
N HIS A 154 7.03 -2.51 -5.44
CA HIS A 154 6.95 -1.07 -5.68
C HIS A 154 7.27 -0.23 -4.43
N LEU A 155 6.72 -0.59 -3.26
CA LEU A 155 6.81 0.21 -2.04
C LEU A 155 8.09 -0.01 -1.23
N ALA A 156 8.70 -1.18 -1.29
CA ALA A 156 9.80 -1.56 -0.41
C ALA A 156 10.92 -2.33 -1.12
N ASP A 157 10.88 -2.42 -2.44
CA ASP A 157 11.78 -3.25 -3.27
C ASP A 157 11.91 -4.70 -2.74
N ILE A 158 10.81 -5.23 -2.20
CA ILE A 158 10.75 -6.59 -1.70
C ILE A 158 10.15 -7.51 -2.76
N GLU A 159 10.96 -8.40 -3.30
CA GLU A 159 10.52 -9.48 -4.20
C GLU A 159 9.95 -10.63 -3.37
N LEU A 160 8.65 -10.58 -3.03
CA LEU A 160 8.00 -11.57 -2.14
C LEU A 160 8.14 -13.01 -2.62
N THR A 161 8.23 -13.22 -3.94
CA THR A 161 8.39 -14.55 -4.54
C THR A 161 9.76 -15.16 -4.26
N SER A 162 10.76 -14.33 -3.96
CA SER A 162 12.13 -14.74 -3.65
C SER A 162 12.43 -14.78 -2.15
N VAL A 163 11.57 -14.18 -1.30
CA VAL A 163 11.78 -14.19 0.16
C VAL A 163 11.79 -15.62 0.67
N ARG A 164 12.85 -15.98 1.41
CA ARG A 164 13.06 -17.30 2.01
C ARG A 164 13.49 -17.15 3.45
N ARG A 165 13.06 -18.07 4.29
CA ARG A 165 13.64 -18.21 5.63
C ARG A 165 15.06 -18.76 5.52
N GLU A 166 15.92 -18.40 6.45
CA GLU A 166 17.26 -18.99 6.53
C GLU A 166 17.16 -20.54 6.64
N GLY A 167 17.92 -21.22 5.80
CA GLY A 167 17.93 -22.68 5.72
C GLY A 167 16.67 -23.32 5.11
N ALA A 168 15.64 -22.55 4.72
CA ALA A 168 14.45 -23.13 4.11
C ALA A 168 14.65 -23.38 2.58
N PRO A 169 14.26 -24.56 2.08
CA PRO A 169 14.41 -24.89 0.67
C PRO A 169 13.39 -24.17 -0.22
N LYS A 170 12.25 -23.76 0.34
CA LYS A 170 11.12 -23.18 -0.40
C LYS A 170 10.98 -21.68 -0.14
N PRO A 171 10.43 -20.92 -1.08
CA PRO A 171 10.00 -19.54 -0.85
C PRO A 171 8.95 -19.45 0.27
N LEU A 172 8.97 -18.33 1.01
CA LEU A 172 8.06 -18.09 2.14
C LEU A 172 6.59 -18.20 1.74
N LEU A 173 6.22 -17.73 0.54
CA LEU A 173 4.84 -17.83 0.04
C LEU A 173 4.37 -19.27 -0.16
N GLU A 174 5.28 -20.18 -0.56
CA GLU A 174 4.95 -21.61 -0.68
C GLU A 174 4.80 -22.26 0.71
N GLU A 175 5.63 -21.86 1.67
CA GLU A 175 5.51 -22.32 3.06
C GLU A 175 4.20 -21.86 3.70
N ILE A 176 3.77 -20.60 3.45
CA ILE A 176 2.47 -20.09 3.88
C ILE A 176 1.32 -20.91 3.26
N ALA A 177 1.39 -21.23 1.99
CA ALA A 177 0.38 -22.06 1.32
C ALA A 177 0.32 -23.48 1.91
N ALA A 178 1.48 -24.06 2.23
CA ALA A 178 1.56 -25.37 2.91
C ALA A 178 0.97 -25.31 4.32
N LEU A 179 1.27 -24.26 5.10
CA LEU A 179 0.72 -24.02 6.42
C LEU A 179 -0.80 -23.90 6.38
N GLN A 180 -1.37 -23.16 5.44
CA GLN A 180 -2.83 -23.07 5.27
C GLN A 180 -3.46 -24.42 4.92
N LYS A 181 -2.81 -25.21 4.07
CA LYS A 181 -3.25 -26.56 3.74
C LYS A 181 -3.32 -27.47 4.97
N LEU A 182 -2.27 -27.44 5.80
CA LEU A 182 -2.21 -28.21 7.04
C LEU A 182 -3.28 -27.74 8.03
N ARG A 183 -3.42 -26.42 8.23
CA ARG A 183 -4.49 -25.85 9.08
C ARG A 183 -5.87 -26.31 8.63
N ASN A 184 -6.15 -26.30 7.33
CA ASN A 184 -7.44 -26.75 6.81
C ASN A 184 -7.65 -28.27 7.01
N ALA A 185 -6.60 -29.07 6.92
CA ALA A 185 -6.65 -30.49 7.22
C ALA A 185 -6.98 -30.75 8.70
N ILE A 186 -6.36 -30.02 9.61
CA ILE A 186 -6.63 -30.11 11.04
C ILE A 186 -8.09 -29.72 11.33
N VAL A 187 -8.52 -28.55 10.86
CA VAL A 187 -9.84 -27.98 11.21
C VAL A 187 -11.00 -28.75 10.59
N HIS A 188 -10.87 -29.18 9.33
CA HIS A 188 -11.99 -29.78 8.59
C HIS A 188 -11.95 -31.29 8.50
N ARG A 189 -10.77 -31.91 8.67
CA ARG A 189 -10.61 -33.37 8.58
C ARG A 189 -10.17 -34.04 9.89
N GLY A 190 -9.88 -33.23 10.93
CA GLY A 190 -9.43 -33.74 12.20
C GLY A 190 -8.03 -34.36 12.21
N GLU A 191 -7.18 -33.97 11.19
CA GLU A 191 -5.79 -34.43 11.16
C GLU A 191 -5.00 -33.93 12.38
N GLN A 192 -4.01 -34.71 12.80
CA GLN A 192 -3.15 -34.34 13.92
C GLN A 192 -1.81 -33.82 13.40
N ALA A 193 -1.36 -32.70 13.95
CA ALA A 193 -0.03 -32.17 13.68
C ALA A 193 0.97 -32.69 14.70
N THR A 194 2.22 -32.83 14.27
CA THR A 194 3.37 -33.19 15.10
C THR A 194 4.06 -31.96 15.68
N ALA A 195 4.92 -32.14 16.68
CA ALA A 195 5.72 -31.03 17.22
C ALA A 195 6.58 -30.32 16.13
N PRO A 196 7.27 -31.01 15.21
CA PRO A 196 7.94 -30.39 14.07
C PRO A 196 7.03 -29.54 13.17
N ASP A 197 5.77 -29.95 12.97
CA ASP A 197 4.81 -29.14 12.21
C ASP A 197 4.49 -27.83 12.93
N GLY A 198 4.35 -27.87 14.25
CA GLY A 198 4.16 -26.68 15.09
C GLY A 198 5.37 -25.74 15.05
N GLU A 199 6.57 -26.27 15.19
CA GLU A 199 7.83 -25.51 15.08
C GLU A 199 7.94 -24.82 13.71
N GLN A 200 7.67 -25.54 12.62
CA GLN A 200 7.67 -24.99 11.29
C GLN A 200 6.60 -23.90 11.13
N ALA A 201 5.40 -24.09 11.66
CA ALA A 201 4.33 -23.12 11.61
C ALA A 201 4.72 -21.80 12.30
N LEU A 202 5.31 -21.88 13.50
CA LEU A 202 5.86 -20.71 14.22
C LEU A 202 6.97 -20.02 13.43
N ALA A 203 7.89 -20.80 12.85
CA ALA A 203 8.99 -20.24 12.07
C ALA A 203 8.47 -19.49 10.82
N VAL A 204 7.43 -20.00 10.16
CA VAL A 204 6.76 -19.30 9.04
C VAL A 204 6.09 -18.01 9.52
N ALA A 205 5.34 -18.04 10.62
CA ALA A 205 4.67 -16.87 11.16
C ALA A 205 5.68 -15.78 11.57
N ASN A 206 6.78 -16.17 12.23
CA ASN A 206 7.87 -15.25 12.57
C ASN A 206 8.54 -14.63 11.32
N ALA A 207 8.71 -15.41 10.25
CA ALA A 207 9.30 -14.90 9.00
C ALA A 207 8.38 -13.88 8.30
N VAL A 208 7.07 -14.09 8.32
CA VAL A 208 6.11 -13.08 7.81
C VAL A 208 6.23 -11.78 8.59
N TYR A 209 6.33 -11.84 9.91
CA TYR A 209 6.55 -10.66 10.72
C TYR A 209 7.90 -9.99 10.43
N SER A 210 9.00 -10.73 10.56
CA SER A 210 10.35 -10.15 10.54
C SER A 210 10.85 -9.79 9.13
N GLN A 211 10.58 -10.64 8.13
CA GLN A 211 11.13 -10.47 6.78
C GLN A 211 10.20 -9.74 5.82
N VAL A 212 8.92 -9.61 6.16
CA VAL A 212 7.95 -8.91 5.31
C VAL A 212 7.45 -7.65 6.02
N PHE A 213 6.78 -7.79 7.16
CA PHE A 213 6.15 -6.66 7.84
C PHE A 213 7.17 -5.63 8.36
N VAL A 214 8.17 -6.08 9.11
CA VAL A 214 9.20 -5.16 9.66
C VAL A 214 9.99 -4.48 8.54
N ARG A 215 10.31 -5.19 7.47
CA ARG A 215 11.02 -4.59 6.32
C ARG A 215 10.18 -3.55 5.59
N LEU A 216 8.86 -3.78 5.43
CA LEU A 216 7.97 -2.77 4.88
C LEU A 216 7.93 -1.52 5.76
N LEU A 217 7.81 -1.69 7.08
CA LEU A 217 7.82 -0.55 8.00
C LEU A 217 9.13 0.24 7.92
N ALA A 218 10.27 -0.44 7.89
CA ALA A 218 11.57 0.20 7.74
C ALA A 218 11.68 1.01 6.43
N ALA A 219 11.17 0.48 5.31
CA ALA A 219 11.12 1.21 4.04
C ALA A 219 10.25 2.48 4.10
N LEU A 220 9.30 2.53 5.05
CA LEU A 220 8.44 3.69 5.31
C LEU A 220 8.97 4.59 6.44
N GLY A 221 10.22 4.41 6.94
CA GLY A 221 10.75 5.17 8.08
C GLY A 221 9.98 4.90 9.38
N LEU A 222 9.45 3.68 9.54
CA LEU A 222 8.68 3.24 10.70
C LEU A 222 9.36 2.05 11.37
N ARG A 223 9.15 1.91 12.67
CA ARG A 223 9.61 0.75 13.45
C ARG A 223 8.56 0.27 14.44
N THR A 224 8.76 -0.92 14.97
CA THR A 224 7.93 -1.44 16.05
C THR A 224 8.62 -1.29 17.41
N ILE A 225 7.86 -0.92 18.42
CA ILE A 225 8.28 -0.95 19.83
C ILE A 225 7.46 -2.00 20.60
N LYS A 226 8.07 -2.58 21.65
CA LYS A 226 7.46 -3.69 22.41
C LYS A 226 6.99 -4.83 21.50
N GLY A 227 7.64 -4.99 20.36
CA GLY A 227 7.40 -6.05 19.38
C GLY A 227 6.22 -5.84 18.41
N VAL A 228 5.33 -4.85 18.61
CA VAL A 228 4.11 -4.75 17.77
C VAL A 228 3.60 -3.34 17.53
N ARG A 229 3.80 -2.41 18.45
CA ARG A 229 3.29 -1.04 18.30
C ARG A 229 4.17 -0.24 17.34
N ILE A 230 3.55 0.36 16.34
CA ILE A 230 4.23 1.09 15.28
C ILE A 230 4.47 2.54 15.72
N VAL A 231 5.68 3.03 15.47
CA VAL A 231 6.09 4.41 15.71
C VAL A 231 6.99 4.90 14.58
N ALA A 232 7.14 6.20 14.43
CA ALA A 232 8.16 6.76 13.55
C ALA A 232 9.57 6.39 14.03
N GLU A 233 10.52 6.30 13.11
CA GLU A 233 11.93 6.04 13.40
C GLU A 233 12.57 7.18 14.19
#